data_1d03828ba859344716a5272ddfefa854
#
_entry.id   1d03828ba859344716a5272ddfefa854
#
_cell.length_a   1.000
_cell.length_b   1.000
_cell.length_c   1.000
_cell.angle_alpha   90.00
_cell.angle_beta   90.00
_cell.angle_gamma   90.00
#
_symmetry.space_group_name_H-M   'P 1'
#
loop_
_entity.id
_entity.type
_entity.pdbx_description
1 polymer ?
#
loop_
_entity_poly.entity_id
_entity_poly.type
_entity_poly.pdbx_seq_one_letter_code
_entity_poly.pdbx_strand_id
1 'polypeptide(L)'
;DLYSSPHDQIKEQLRLTIETIKEHQEGELINNPDYGLLANVAEEQRVFPLTGAPTPDDLDELLAKVWKEPAFFLAHPQAIAAFGRECTRRGVPPPTINLFGSPFLTWRGLPLIPSDKLEVKSGKTNILLIRTGESKQGVVGLYQPGLPGEQSKGLSVRFMGINHKAIASYLVSLYCSLAVLTDDALGVLEGVEVGKYHDYK
;
A
#
# COMPACT_ATOMS: atom_id res chain seq x y z
N ASP A 1 21.45 -18.17 22.04
CA ASP A 1 22.72 -17.49 22.37
C ASP A 1 22.60 -15.97 22.43
N LEU A 2 21.69 -15.49 23.31
CA LEU A 2 21.43 -14.07 23.56
C LEU A 2 22.65 -13.29 24.11
N TYR A 3 23.70 -13.98 24.56
CA TYR A 3 24.84 -13.38 25.23
C TYR A 3 26.17 -13.47 24.47
N SER A 4 26.19 -14.14 23.30
CA SER A 4 27.43 -14.41 22.57
C SER A 4 27.89 -13.28 21.64
N SER A 5 27.05 -12.29 21.30
CA SER A 5 27.41 -11.20 20.39
C SER A 5 26.58 -9.93 20.67
N PRO A 6 27.01 -9.05 21.59
CA PRO A 6 26.29 -7.81 21.90
C PRO A 6 26.11 -6.88 20.68
N HIS A 7 27.07 -6.90 19.74
CA HIS A 7 26.99 -6.13 18.48
C HIS A 7 25.86 -6.61 17.56
N ASP A 8 25.57 -7.91 17.55
CA ASP A 8 24.50 -8.46 16.71
C ASP A 8 23.13 -8.10 17.28
N GLN A 9 22.99 -7.97 18.60
CA GLN A 9 21.75 -7.53 19.25
C GLN A 9 21.38 -6.09 18.88
N ILE A 10 22.35 -5.16 18.87
CA ILE A 10 22.10 -3.76 18.50
C ILE A 10 21.68 -3.67 17.03
N LYS A 11 22.37 -4.38 16.14
CA LYS A 11 22.00 -4.44 14.71
C LYS A 11 20.60 -4.99 14.53
N GLU A 12 20.24 -6.06 15.24
CA GLU A 12 18.93 -6.67 15.14
C GLU A 12 17.82 -5.76 15.67
N GLN A 13 18.04 -5.08 16.80
CA GLN A 13 17.09 -4.08 17.31
C GLN A 13 16.91 -2.90 16.35
N LEU A 14 18.00 -2.40 15.75
CA LEU A 14 17.92 -1.35 14.74
C LEU A 14 17.17 -1.84 13.49
N ARG A 15 17.41 -3.06 13.03
CA ARG A 15 16.70 -3.66 11.91
C ARG A 15 15.20 -3.72 12.16
N LEU A 16 14.78 -4.26 13.31
CA LEU A 16 13.38 -4.34 13.72
C LEU A 16 12.73 -2.94 13.83
N THR A 17 13.46 -1.97 14.36
CA THR A 17 12.97 -0.58 14.44
C THR A 17 12.78 0.02 13.06
N ILE A 18 13.71 -0.21 12.13
CA ILE A 18 13.60 0.25 10.73
C ILE A 18 12.41 -0.41 10.04
N GLU A 19 12.19 -1.71 10.24
CA GLU A 19 11.03 -2.41 9.69
C GLU A 19 9.72 -1.83 10.22
N THR A 20 9.61 -1.61 11.53
CA THR A 20 8.44 -0.99 12.16
C THR A 20 8.16 0.42 11.61
N ILE A 21 9.21 1.24 11.42
CA ILE A 21 9.06 2.58 10.84
C ILE A 21 8.60 2.50 9.38
N LYS A 22 9.09 1.55 8.59
CA LYS A 22 8.66 1.35 7.19
C LYS A 22 7.21 0.88 7.12
N GLU A 23 6.79 -0.02 8.00
CA GLU A 23 5.38 -0.42 8.08
C GLU A 23 4.46 0.74 8.47
N HIS A 24 4.90 1.57 9.42
CA HIS A 24 4.17 2.77 9.78
C HIS A 24 4.11 3.76 8.61
N GLN A 25 5.23 3.95 7.90
CA GLN A 25 5.28 4.77 6.69
C GLN A 25 4.25 4.32 5.65
N GLU A 26 4.15 3.01 5.39
CA GLU A 26 3.18 2.47 4.43
C GLU A 26 1.74 2.84 4.84
N GLY A 27 1.41 2.67 6.13
CA GLY A 27 0.13 3.09 6.67
C GLY A 27 -0.15 4.58 6.51
N GLU A 28 0.83 5.44 6.80
CA GLU A 28 0.73 6.89 6.66
C GLU A 28 0.57 7.30 5.18
N LEU A 29 1.35 6.73 4.27
CA LEU A 29 1.24 7.04 2.84
C LEU A 29 -0.14 6.68 2.26
N ILE A 30 -0.83 5.69 2.82
CA ILE A 30 -2.16 5.29 2.38
C ILE A 30 -3.26 6.12 3.07
N ASN A 31 -3.19 6.25 4.40
CA ASN A 31 -4.33 6.68 5.21
C ASN A 31 -4.21 8.09 5.81
N ASN A 32 -3.03 8.73 5.75
CA ASN A 32 -2.85 10.05 6.35
C ASN A 32 -3.87 11.06 5.78
N PRO A 33 -4.61 11.81 6.62
CA PRO A 33 -5.66 12.72 6.16
C PRO A 33 -5.14 13.93 5.38
N ASP A 34 -3.87 14.30 5.57
CA ASP A 34 -3.30 15.49 4.94
C ASP A 34 -2.62 15.20 3.60
N TYR A 35 -1.93 14.05 3.50
CA TYR A 35 -1.15 13.72 2.31
C TYR A 35 -1.30 12.27 1.83
N GLY A 36 -2.09 11.43 2.51
CA GLY A 36 -2.26 10.03 2.15
C GLY A 36 -2.98 9.83 0.82
N LEU A 37 -2.80 8.67 0.22
CA LEU A 37 -3.45 8.32 -1.05
C LEU A 37 -4.96 8.50 -0.99
N LEU A 38 -5.62 7.97 0.05
CA LEU A 38 -7.08 8.06 0.17
C LEU A 38 -7.60 9.50 0.30
N ALA A 39 -6.82 10.38 0.96
CA ALA A 39 -7.16 11.80 1.10
C ALA A 39 -7.00 12.58 -0.21
N ASN A 40 -6.06 12.14 -1.07
CA ASN A 40 -5.74 12.82 -2.33
C ASN A 40 -6.55 12.31 -3.54
N VAL A 41 -7.50 11.42 -3.35
CA VAL A 41 -8.40 11.00 -4.44
C VAL A 41 -9.41 12.11 -4.72
N ALA A 42 -9.40 12.66 -5.94
CA ALA A 42 -10.38 13.64 -6.37
C ALA A 42 -11.80 13.03 -6.37
N GLU A 43 -12.82 13.87 -6.17
CA GLU A 43 -14.21 13.42 -6.07
C GLU A 43 -14.67 12.68 -7.33
N GLU A 44 -14.27 13.17 -8.51
CA GLU A 44 -14.58 12.56 -9.81
C GLU A 44 -13.90 11.21 -10.03
N GLN A 45 -12.88 10.89 -9.25
CA GLN A 45 -12.12 9.64 -9.32
C GLN A 45 -12.63 8.58 -8.33
N ARG A 46 -13.73 8.86 -7.63
CA ARG A 46 -14.37 7.92 -6.70
C ARG A 46 -15.43 7.10 -7.45
N VAL A 47 -15.38 5.79 -7.27
CA VAL A 47 -16.33 4.81 -7.78
C VAL A 47 -16.92 4.05 -6.60
N PHE A 48 -18.18 3.70 -6.67
CA PHE A 48 -18.87 2.92 -5.66
C PHE A 48 -19.30 1.56 -6.22
N PRO A 49 -19.20 0.47 -5.46
CA PRO A 49 -19.54 -0.85 -5.97
C PRO A 49 -21.04 -0.97 -6.25
N LEU A 50 -21.41 -1.47 -7.43
CA LEU A 50 -22.79 -1.61 -7.89
C LEU A 50 -23.60 -2.60 -7.02
N THR A 51 -22.95 -3.68 -6.54
CA THR A 51 -23.61 -4.76 -5.79
C THR A 51 -23.06 -4.91 -4.37
N GLY A 52 -22.20 -4.01 -3.95
CA GLY A 52 -21.50 -4.02 -2.67
C GLY A 52 -20.18 -4.79 -2.71
N ALA A 53 -20.13 -6.04 -3.19
CA ALA A 53 -18.87 -6.75 -3.41
C ALA A 53 -18.14 -6.20 -4.65
N PRO A 54 -16.77 -6.26 -4.68
CA PRO A 54 -16.02 -5.77 -5.83
C PRO A 54 -16.21 -6.69 -7.04
N THR A 55 -16.81 -6.17 -8.11
CA THR A 55 -17.09 -6.92 -9.34
C THR A 55 -16.09 -6.57 -10.44
N PRO A 56 -15.98 -7.41 -11.51
CA PRO A 56 -15.26 -7.05 -12.72
C PRO A 56 -15.68 -5.72 -13.32
N ASP A 57 -17.00 -5.43 -13.34
CA ASP A 57 -17.53 -4.18 -13.87
C ASP A 57 -17.10 -2.97 -13.04
N ASP A 58 -17.04 -3.10 -11.70
CA ASP A 58 -16.55 -2.03 -10.82
C ASP A 58 -15.06 -1.73 -11.07
N LEU A 59 -14.25 -2.75 -11.30
CA LEU A 59 -12.83 -2.57 -11.63
C LEU A 59 -12.65 -1.99 -13.04
N ASP A 60 -13.49 -2.35 -13.99
CA ASP A 60 -13.49 -1.76 -15.34
C ASP A 60 -13.92 -0.28 -15.29
N GLU A 61 -14.88 0.09 -14.45
CA GLU A 61 -15.28 1.49 -14.21
C GLU A 61 -14.12 2.30 -13.59
N LEU A 62 -13.42 1.71 -12.62
CA LEU A 62 -12.24 2.33 -12.03
C LEU A 62 -11.11 2.51 -13.06
N LEU A 63 -10.92 1.53 -13.96
CA LEU A 63 -9.97 1.63 -15.08
C LEU A 63 -10.32 2.77 -16.05
N ALA A 64 -11.61 3.00 -16.29
CA ALA A 64 -12.05 4.12 -17.12
C ALA A 64 -11.70 5.48 -16.50
N LYS A 65 -11.65 5.58 -15.17
CA LYS A 65 -11.22 6.79 -14.45
C LYS A 65 -9.71 7.03 -14.57
N VAL A 66 -8.89 5.98 -14.38
CA VAL A 66 -7.42 6.06 -14.44
C VAL A 66 -6.91 5.38 -15.71
N TRP A 67 -7.40 5.85 -16.88
CA TRP A 67 -7.16 5.17 -18.16
C TRP A 67 -5.75 5.33 -18.74
N LYS A 68 -5.02 6.41 -18.37
CA LYS A 68 -3.69 6.69 -18.88
C LYS A 68 -2.64 5.84 -18.17
N GLU A 69 -2.27 4.68 -18.71
CA GLU A 69 -1.20 3.82 -18.21
C GLU A 69 -1.21 3.56 -16.69
N PRO A 70 -2.32 3.06 -16.10
CA PRO A 70 -2.33 2.66 -14.70
C PRO A 70 -1.29 1.57 -14.46
N ALA A 71 -0.70 1.52 -13.26
CA ALA A 71 0.37 0.59 -12.93
C ALA A 71 -0.15 -0.66 -12.21
N PHE A 72 -1.00 -0.49 -11.20
CA PHE A 72 -1.52 -1.59 -10.40
C PHE A 72 -2.72 -1.18 -9.55
N PHE A 73 -3.50 -2.19 -9.14
CA PHE A 73 -4.50 -2.06 -8.08
C PHE A 73 -3.83 -2.32 -6.72
N LEU A 74 -4.15 -1.52 -5.72
CA LEU A 74 -3.77 -1.74 -4.33
C LEU A 74 -5.02 -2.06 -3.52
N ALA A 75 -5.05 -3.20 -2.86
CA ALA A 75 -6.24 -3.68 -2.16
C ALA A 75 -5.90 -4.49 -0.91
N HIS A 76 -6.79 -4.48 0.08
CA HIS A 76 -6.68 -5.40 1.20
C HIS A 76 -6.81 -6.86 0.73
N PRO A 77 -6.07 -7.84 1.30
CA PRO A 77 -6.15 -9.24 0.88
C PRO A 77 -7.57 -9.82 0.86
N GLN A 78 -8.43 -9.41 1.80
CA GLN A 78 -9.84 -9.81 1.81
C GLN A 78 -10.64 -9.25 0.62
N ALA A 79 -10.31 -8.04 0.14
CA ALA A 79 -10.94 -7.48 -1.05
C ALA A 79 -10.51 -8.21 -2.32
N ILE A 80 -9.23 -8.60 -2.41
CA ILE A 80 -8.72 -9.42 -3.51
C ILE A 80 -9.43 -10.79 -3.53
N ALA A 81 -9.60 -11.43 -2.38
CA ALA A 81 -10.36 -12.68 -2.27
C ALA A 81 -11.84 -12.48 -2.64
N ALA A 82 -12.46 -11.37 -2.22
CA ALA A 82 -13.84 -11.04 -2.58
C ALA A 82 -13.98 -10.85 -4.10
N PHE A 83 -13.06 -10.14 -4.73
CA PHE A 83 -13.01 -9.99 -6.18
C PHE A 83 -12.87 -11.34 -6.91
N GLY A 84 -11.97 -12.21 -6.43
CA GLY A 84 -11.80 -13.56 -6.98
C GLY A 84 -13.10 -14.38 -6.90
N ARG A 85 -13.85 -14.28 -5.78
CA ARG A 85 -15.15 -14.94 -5.64
C ARG A 85 -16.18 -14.41 -6.64
N GLU A 86 -16.22 -13.08 -6.84
CA GLU A 86 -17.13 -12.47 -7.81
C GLU A 86 -16.79 -12.86 -9.25
N CYS A 87 -15.51 -12.95 -9.59
CA CYS A 87 -15.05 -13.48 -10.88
C CYS A 87 -15.47 -14.93 -11.07
N THR A 88 -15.25 -15.80 -10.07
CA THR A 88 -15.64 -17.21 -10.11
C THR A 88 -17.15 -17.37 -10.28
N ARG A 89 -17.95 -16.60 -9.56
CA ARG A 89 -19.42 -16.59 -9.67
C ARG A 89 -19.90 -16.27 -11.08
N ARG A 90 -19.17 -15.41 -11.79
CA ARG A 90 -19.50 -14.98 -13.17
C ARG A 90 -18.84 -15.87 -14.23
N GLY A 91 -18.06 -16.88 -13.86
CA GLY A 91 -17.34 -17.73 -14.79
C GLY A 91 -16.19 -17.03 -15.53
N VAL A 92 -15.66 -15.95 -14.98
CA VAL A 92 -14.54 -15.17 -15.55
C VAL A 92 -13.36 -15.21 -14.59
N PRO A 93 -12.59 -16.30 -14.51
CA PRO A 93 -11.46 -16.40 -13.61
C PRO A 93 -10.40 -15.34 -13.96
N PRO A 94 -9.92 -14.55 -12.98
CA PRO A 94 -8.88 -13.55 -13.22
C PRO A 94 -7.56 -14.26 -13.55
N PRO A 95 -6.80 -13.79 -14.56
CA PRO A 95 -5.46 -14.28 -14.81
C PRO A 95 -4.53 -14.04 -13.64
N THR A 96 -3.43 -14.78 -13.57
CA THR A 96 -2.36 -14.57 -12.60
C THR A 96 -1.05 -14.25 -13.31
N ILE A 97 -0.22 -13.44 -12.69
CA ILE A 97 1.17 -13.20 -13.11
C ILE A 97 2.10 -13.46 -11.94
N ASN A 98 3.34 -13.83 -12.26
CA ASN A 98 4.40 -13.96 -11.25
C ASN A 98 5.17 -12.65 -11.16
N LEU A 99 5.11 -11.99 -10.00
CA LEU A 99 5.88 -10.81 -9.67
C LEU A 99 6.65 -11.07 -8.38
N PHE A 100 7.91 -10.67 -8.34
CA PHE A 100 8.78 -10.83 -7.15
C PHE A 100 8.81 -12.26 -6.58
N GLY A 101 8.65 -13.27 -7.45
CA GLY A 101 8.62 -14.68 -7.05
C GLY A 101 7.30 -15.20 -6.47
N SER A 102 6.24 -14.40 -6.48
CA SER A 102 4.91 -14.75 -5.99
C SER A 102 3.83 -14.55 -7.05
N PRO A 103 2.78 -15.41 -7.08
CA PRO A 103 1.66 -15.23 -7.98
C PRO A 103 0.71 -14.13 -7.47
N PHE A 104 0.33 -13.22 -8.36
CA PHE A 104 -0.68 -12.17 -8.10
C PHE A 104 -1.85 -12.33 -9.05
N LEU A 105 -3.06 -12.12 -8.56
CA LEU A 105 -4.23 -11.96 -9.43
C LEU A 105 -4.06 -10.69 -10.26
N THR A 106 -4.55 -10.73 -11.50
CA THR A 106 -4.57 -9.56 -12.38
C THR A 106 -5.97 -9.28 -12.90
N TRP A 107 -6.24 -8.02 -13.20
CA TRP A 107 -7.41 -7.62 -13.96
C TRP A 107 -6.98 -6.72 -15.11
N ARG A 108 -7.42 -7.06 -16.33
CA ARG A 108 -7.01 -6.36 -17.57
C ARG A 108 -5.50 -6.18 -17.71
N GLY A 109 -4.71 -7.15 -17.23
CA GLY A 109 -3.25 -7.11 -17.28
C GLY A 109 -2.57 -6.35 -16.13
N LEU A 110 -3.33 -5.74 -15.23
CA LEU A 110 -2.81 -5.02 -14.06
C LEU A 110 -2.84 -5.92 -12.82
N PRO A 111 -1.76 -6.00 -12.04
CA PRO A 111 -1.74 -6.78 -10.82
C PRO A 111 -2.58 -6.15 -9.70
N LEU A 112 -3.20 -7.00 -8.89
CA LEU A 112 -3.81 -6.63 -7.62
C LEU A 112 -2.78 -6.87 -6.52
N ILE A 113 -2.17 -5.79 -6.04
CA ILE A 113 -1.14 -5.81 -4.99
C ILE A 113 -1.80 -5.78 -3.62
N PRO A 114 -1.52 -6.76 -2.75
CA PRO A 114 -2.09 -6.78 -1.42
C PRO A 114 -1.41 -5.76 -0.50
N SER A 115 -2.19 -5.03 0.29
CA SER A 115 -1.73 -4.22 1.42
C SER A 115 -2.73 -4.33 2.57
N ASP A 116 -2.25 -4.67 3.76
CA ASP A 116 -3.04 -4.73 4.98
C ASP A 116 -3.28 -3.35 5.60
N LYS A 117 -2.64 -2.31 5.05
CA LYS A 117 -2.79 -0.92 5.49
C LYS A 117 -4.10 -0.28 4.98
N LEU A 118 -4.75 -0.87 3.97
CA LEU A 118 -6.13 -0.52 3.62
C LEU A 118 -7.08 -1.16 4.63
N GLU A 119 -7.57 -0.37 5.58
CA GLU A 119 -8.37 -0.89 6.70
C GLU A 119 -9.70 -1.52 6.25
N VAL A 120 -10.07 -2.61 6.90
CA VAL A 120 -11.41 -3.19 6.79
C VAL A 120 -12.25 -2.72 7.98
N LYS A 121 -13.21 -1.83 7.71
CA LYS A 121 -14.14 -1.29 8.72
C LYS A 121 -15.55 -1.80 8.46
N SER A 122 -16.16 -2.45 9.44
CA SER A 122 -17.52 -3.00 9.32
C SER A 122 -17.73 -3.89 8.09
N GLY A 123 -16.71 -4.69 7.74
CA GLY A 123 -16.75 -5.57 6.57
C GLY A 123 -16.60 -4.87 5.22
N LYS A 124 -16.19 -3.60 5.20
CA LYS A 124 -15.94 -2.80 4.00
C LYS A 124 -14.51 -2.28 3.97
N THR A 125 -13.97 -2.16 2.77
CA THR A 125 -12.64 -1.59 2.51
C THR A 125 -12.63 -0.89 1.16
N ASN A 126 -11.47 -0.34 0.77
CA ASN A 126 -11.30 0.37 -0.48
C ASN A 126 -10.32 -0.38 -1.40
N ILE A 127 -10.45 -0.18 -2.71
CA ILE A 127 -9.48 -0.62 -3.72
C ILE A 127 -8.99 0.62 -4.45
N LEU A 128 -7.69 0.85 -4.46
CA LEU A 128 -7.05 1.94 -5.18
C LEU A 128 -6.54 1.47 -6.54
N LEU A 129 -6.64 2.30 -7.56
CA LEU A 129 -5.94 2.14 -8.83
C LEU A 129 -4.98 3.30 -9.00
N ILE A 130 -3.72 2.99 -9.26
CA ILE A 130 -2.61 3.94 -9.16
C ILE A 130 -1.82 3.94 -10.46
N ARG A 131 -1.59 5.14 -11.02
CA ARG A 131 -0.56 5.42 -12.02
C ARG A 131 0.67 5.96 -11.30
N THR A 132 1.85 5.42 -11.60
CA THR A 132 3.10 5.80 -10.95
C THR A 132 4.08 6.43 -11.90
N GLY A 133 4.94 7.27 -11.35
CA GLY A 133 6.07 7.86 -12.06
C GLY A 133 5.85 9.30 -12.51
N GLU A 134 6.91 10.10 -12.41
CA GLU A 134 6.90 11.52 -12.75
C GLU A 134 6.66 11.73 -14.26
N SER A 135 7.33 10.93 -15.11
CA SER A 135 7.16 11.00 -16.57
C SER A 135 5.75 10.74 -17.08
N LYS A 136 4.97 9.99 -16.29
CA LYS A 136 3.57 9.66 -16.57
C LYS A 136 2.59 10.56 -15.81
N GLN A 137 3.09 11.59 -15.14
CA GLN A 137 2.29 12.46 -14.27
C GLN A 137 1.47 11.66 -13.24
N GLY A 138 2.09 10.62 -12.70
CA GLY A 138 1.47 9.70 -11.76
C GLY A 138 1.70 10.10 -10.30
N VAL A 139 1.53 9.13 -9.42
CA VAL A 139 1.89 9.25 -8.01
C VAL A 139 3.40 9.09 -7.88
N VAL A 140 4.04 9.97 -7.11
CA VAL A 140 5.48 9.97 -6.86
C VAL A 140 5.76 10.01 -5.35
N GLY A 141 6.76 9.23 -4.92
CA GLY A 141 7.27 9.28 -3.54
C GLY A 141 8.28 10.41 -3.38
N LEU A 142 8.16 11.16 -2.30
CA LEU A 142 9.04 12.26 -1.92
C LEU A 142 9.88 11.86 -0.70
N TYR A 143 11.17 12.08 -0.76
CA TYR A 143 12.11 11.77 0.31
C TYR A 143 13.05 12.95 0.57
N GLN A 144 13.38 13.20 1.84
CA GLN A 144 14.38 14.19 2.22
C GLN A 144 15.78 13.58 2.04
N PRO A 145 16.61 14.07 1.11
CA PRO A 145 18.00 13.62 0.96
C PRO A 145 18.95 14.36 1.91
N GLY A 146 20.16 13.81 2.07
CA GLY A 146 21.25 14.49 2.78
C GLY A 146 21.08 14.52 4.30
N LEU A 147 20.41 13.55 4.87
CA LEU A 147 20.24 13.43 6.32
C LEU A 147 21.53 12.99 7.00
N PRO A 148 21.89 13.57 8.17
CA PRO A 148 23.01 13.04 8.97
C PRO A 148 22.76 11.57 9.34
N GLY A 149 23.73 10.69 9.06
CA GLY A 149 23.58 9.25 9.31
C GLY A 149 22.60 8.54 8.35
N GLU A 150 22.46 9.06 7.12
CA GLU A 150 21.58 8.48 6.11
C GLU A 150 22.01 7.04 5.75
N GLN A 151 21.08 6.11 5.83
CA GLN A 151 21.26 4.69 5.48
C GLN A 151 20.65 4.37 4.12
N SER A 152 19.55 5.02 3.79
CA SER A 152 18.88 4.99 2.50
C SER A 152 18.07 6.28 2.32
N LYS A 153 17.55 6.53 1.12
CA LYS A 153 16.82 7.78 0.80
C LYS A 153 15.75 8.07 1.87
N GLY A 154 15.92 9.18 2.57
CA GLY A 154 15.02 9.65 3.62
C GLY A 154 15.13 8.93 4.97
N LEU A 155 15.90 7.85 5.08
CA LEU A 155 16.10 7.08 6.31
C LEU A 155 17.44 7.41 6.95
N SER A 156 17.42 7.85 8.20
CA SER A 156 18.59 8.22 8.99
C SER A 156 18.64 7.42 10.29
N VAL A 157 19.84 6.96 10.65
CA VAL A 157 20.13 6.32 11.95
C VAL A 157 21.28 7.08 12.58
N ARG A 158 21.05 7.69 13.75
CA ARG A 158 22.04 8.48 14.46
C ARG A 158 22.26 7.96 15.89
N PHE A 159 23.51 7.81 16.27
CA PHE A 159 23.87 7.58 17.66
C PHE A 159 23.70 8.88 18.46
N MET A 160 22.93 8.85 19.54
CA MET A 160 22.58 10.03 20.35
C MET A 160 23.37 10.11 21.66
N GLY A 161 24.24 9.11 21.92
CA GLY A 161 25.08 9.09 23.11
C GLY A 161 24.73 7.96 24.08
N ILE A 162 25.46 7.95 25.18
CA ILE A 162 25.27 7.02 26.31
C ILE A 162 24.90 7.81 27.55
N ASN A 163 23.80 7.46 28.20
CA ASN A 163 23.38 8.12 29.43
C ASN A 163 24.12 7.62 30.66
N HIS A 164 23.85 8.23 31.83
CA HIS A 164 24.49 7.89 33.12
C HIS A 164 24.16 6.46 33.62
N LYS A 165 23.20 5.77 33.02
CA LYS A 165 22.86 4.37 33.26
C LYS A 165 23.54 3.40 32.29
N ALA A 166 24.51 3.90 31.51
CA ALA A 166 25.19 3.14 30.44
C ALA A 166 24.27 2.64 29.33
N ILE A 167 23.14 3.33 29.07
CA ILE A 167 22.22 3.00 27.99
C ILE A 167 22.60 3.81 26.75
N ALA A 168 22.94 3.13 25.66
CA ALA A 168 23.17 3.73 24.34
C ALA A 168 21.83 4.04 23.68
N SER A 169 21.68 5.26 23.18
CA SER A 169 20.47 5.73 22.50
C SER A 169 20.73 5.97 21.01
N TYR A 170 19.82 5.50 20.17
CA TYR A 170 19.83 5.74 18.73
C TYR A 170 18.54 6.42 18.31
N LEU A 171 18.64 7.39 17.41
CA LEU A 171 17.51 8.04 16.76
C LEU A 171 17.38 7.48 15.35
N VAL A 172 16.28 6.83 15.06
CA VAL A 172 15.90 6.40 13.72
C VAL A 172 14.82 7.36 13.20
N SER A 173 15.07 7.99 12.05
CA SER A 173 14.16 8.96 11.46
C SER A 173 13.91 8.62 10.00
N LEU A 174 12.65 8.74 9.56
CA LEU A 174 12.25 8.55 8.18
C LEU A 174 11.45 9.77 7.71
N TYR A 175 11.95 10.45 6.68
CA TYR A 175 11.31 11.62 6.08
C TYR A 175 10.81 11.25 4.69
N CYS A 176 9.52 11.09 4.57
CA CYS A 176 8.85 10.73 3.32
C CYS A 176 7.49 11.40 3.23
N SER A 177 7.03 11.53 2.01
CA SER A 177 5.68 11.95 1.65
C SER A 177 5.36 11.40 0.27
N LEU A 178 4.17 11.68 -0.24
CA LEU A 178 3.81 11.42 -1.62
C LEU A 178 3.18 12.66 -2.26
N ALA A 179 3.20 12.70 -3.58
CA ALA A 179 2.46 13.69 -4.36
C ALA A 179 1.72 12.98 -5.49
N VAL A 180 0.47 13.38 -5.69
CA VAL A 180 -0.35 13.00 -6.84
C VAL A 180 -0.23 14.14 -7.85
N LEU A 181 0.41 13.91 -8.99
CA LEU A 181 0.75 14.97 -9.94
C LEU A 181 -0.45 15.45 -10.75
N THR A 182 -1.42 14.56 -10.99
CA THR A 182 -2.69 14.87 -11.66
C THR A 182 -3.82 14.07 -11.03
N ASP A 183 -5.04 14.61 -11.04
CA ASP A 183 -6.20 13.97 -10.41
C ASP A 183 -6.51 12.60 -11.04
N ASP A 184 -6.31 12.44 -12.34
CA ASP A 184 -6.52 11.18 -13.07
C ASP A 184 -5.43 10.12 -12.86
N ALA A 185 -4.46 10.39 -11.99
CA ALA A 185 -3.41 9.42 -11.63
C ALA A 185 -3.84 8.43 -10.55
N LEU A 186 -4.92 8.73 -9.84
CA LEU A 186 -5.36 7.97 -8.68
C LEU A 186 -6.88 7.85 -8.71
N GLY A 187 -7.39 6.64 -8.54
CA GLY A 187 -8.81 6.38 -8.39
C GLY A 187 -9.09 5.43 -7.24
N VAL A 188 -10.28 5.46 -6.70
CA VAL A 188 -10.71 4.57 -5.62
C VAL A 188 -12.08 3.95 -5.90
N LEU A 189 -12.18 2.66 -5.70
CA LEU A 189 -13.44 1.94 -5.53
C LEU A 189 -13.72 1.86 -4.02
N GLU A 190 -14.68 2.66 -3.57
CA GLU A 190 -14.91 2.96 -2.16
C GLU A 190 -15.96 2.06 -1.54
N GLY A 191 -15.67 1.49 -0.37
CA GLY A 191 -16.66 0.78 0.43
C GLY A 191 -17.05 -0.60 -0.09
N VAL A 192 -16.12 -1.33 -0.71
CA VAL A 192 -16.36 -2.71 -1.17
C VAL A 192 -16.57 -3.67 -0.01
N GLU A 193 -17.61 -4.48 -0.09
CA GLU A 193 -17.95 -5.49 0.92
C GLU A 193 -17.11 -6.76 0.71
N VAL A 194 -16.40 -7.18 1.76
CA VAL A 194 -15.50 -8.35 1.70
C VAL A 194 -16.15 -9.64 2.24
N GLY A 195 -17.30 -9.53 2.92
CA GLY A 195 -17.97 -10.63 3.60
C GLY A 195 -19.06 -11.35 2.79
N LYS A 196 -19.22 -11.07 1.49
CA LYS A 196 -20.18 -11.76 0.64
C LYS A 196 -19.62 -13.08 0.13
N TYR A 197 -20.16 -14.19 0.64
CA TYR A 197 -19.80 -15.54 0.21
C TYR A 197 -20.88 -16.10 -0.73
N HIS A 198 -20.46 -17.03 -1.59
CA HIS A 198 -21.39 -17.77 -2.45
C HIS A 198 -22.08 -18.86 -1.64
N ASP A 199 -23.39 -19.01 -1.82
CA ASP A 199 -24.14 -20.13 -1.26
C ASP A 199 -24.04 -21.31 -2.24
N TYR A 200 -23.30 -22.35 -1.89
CA TYR A 200 -23.10 -23.55 -2.69
C TYR A 200 -24.18 -24.62 -2.37
N LYS A 201 -25.44 -24.23 -2.20
CA LYS A 201 -26.54 -25.19 -2.06
C LYS A 201 -26.92 -25.81 -3.38
#